data_e4a88a980ab2a6febb537bbfa4e32d22
#
_entry.id   e4a88a980ab2a6febb537bbfa4e32d22
#
_cell.length_a   1.000
_cell.length_b   1.000
_cell.length_c   1.000
_cell.angle_alpha   90.00
_cell.angle_beta   90.00
_cell.angle_gamma   90.00
#
_symmetry.space_group_name_H-M   'P 1'
#
loop_
_entity.id
_entity.type
_entity.pdbx_description
1 polymer ?
#
loop_
_entity_poly.entity_id
_entity_poly.type
_entity_poly.pdbx_seq_one_letter_code
_entity_poly.pdbx_strand_id
1 'polypeptide(L)'
;MRTSAKTVLISGGGVAGPALAHFLSRQGFVPTVVERAPAPRAEGFRIELSAQGLTVLDRMGLHERVHAVSGAPPNATIVYGDGPEIGIPSWAGGGRAIARDRLCSLLHKEGEQAAEYLFDDSITALHEDDEGVLVGFENREPRRFDLVVGADGLHSNVRGLLFGTTTEDHAFFLGTNLAIFTVDNHTGQKDSTKFHVWPYRGSAVTTFPGNTDLEGMFLFRSLRPVESQGMRQAEVKDFVERVHSDLGGHVPDLLRAMRGTRVHMAPSQQIRMQEWHRGRVVLLGDAAHCPDPMTGMGSVLALLGAMALAGELAHHDGDHVRAFAAYREAMRPHVDAAHKVGPLSTGFAAPRTGRGGIRMRSGVMRASLAALKVAGKENSGAGDPFGTPPEFPFDRYTP
;
A
#
# COMPACT_ATOMS: atom_id res chain seq x y z
N MET A 1 0.73 -42.70 2.58
CA MET A 1 -0.05 -41.98 3.60
C MET A 1 -0.42 -40.64 2.99
N ARG A 2 -1.69 -40.27 2.86
CA ARG A 2 -2.06 -38.89 2.52
C ARG A 2 -1.68 -38.06 3.74
N THR A 3 -0.67 -37.21 3.63
CA THR A 3 -0.43 -36.16 4.62
C THR A 3 -1.70 -35.30 4.68
N SER A 4 -2.24 -35.10 5.88
CA SER A 4 -3.37 -34.18 6.06
C SER A 4 -2.98 -32.81 5.50
N ALA A 5 -3.93 -32.14 4.83
CA ALA A 5 -3.69 -30.81 4.30
C ALA A 5 -3.29 -29.86 5.45
N LYS A 6 -2.21 -29.08 5.25
CA LYS A 6 -1.72 -28.16 6.27
C LYS A 6 -2.67 -26.99 6.48
N THR A 7 -2.94 -26.69 7.73
CA THR A 7 -3.77 -25.54 8.15
C THR A 7 -2.92 -24.27 8.28
N VAL A 8 -3.42 -23.16 7.77
CA VAL A 8 -2.71 -21.86 7.80
C VAL A 8 -3.63 -20.77 8.33
N LEU A 9 -3.27 -20.17 9.47
CA LEU A 9 -3.95 -18.97 9.94
C LEU A 9 -3.34 -17.74 9.31
N ILE A 10 -4.17 -16.85 8.77
CA ILE A 10 -3.77 -15.58 8.17
C ILE A 10 -4.40 -14.45 8.99
N SER A 11 -3.58 -13.61 9.63
CA SER A 11 -4.05 -12.43 10.35
C SER A 11 -4.14 -11.25 9.40
N GLY A 12 -5.36 -10.74 9.16
CA GLY A 12 -5.65 -9.57 8.35
C GLY A 12 -6.43 -9.86 7.07
N GLY A 13 -7.62 -9.23 6.95
CA GLY A 13 -8.54 -9.32 5.80
C GLY A 13 -8.35 -8.21 4.76
N GLY A 14 -7.17 -7.57 4.67
CA GLY A 14 -6.86 -6.50 3.72
C GLY A 14 -6.62 -7.01 2.29
N VAL A 15 -5.54 -6.54 1.65
CA VAL A 15 -5.15 -6.99 0.29
C VAL A 15 -4.39 -8.32 0.35
N ALA A 16 -3.40 -8.41 1.24
CA ALA A 16 -2.48 -9.54 1.31
C ALA A 16 -3.16 -10.85 1.75
N GLY A 17 -3.98 -10.80 2.80
CA GLY A 17 -4.59 -11.99 3.41
C GLY A 17 -5.51 -12.74 2.47
N PRO A 18 -6.56 -12.10 1.91
CA PRO A 18 -7.47 -12.76 0.95
C PRO A 18 -6.75 -13.27 -0.31
N ALA A 19 -5.76 -12.53 -0.83
CA ALA A 19 -4.96 -12.98 -1.96
C ALA A 19 -4.15 -14.24 -1.61
N LEU A 20 -3.53 -14.27 -0.41
CA LEU A 20 -2.80 -15.45 0.07
C LEU A 20 -3.75 -16.64 0.27
N ALA A 21 -4.92 -16.43 0.87
CA ALA A 21 -5.91 -17.47 1.09
C ALA A 21 -6.32 -18.14 -0.24
N HIS A 22 -6.56 -17.34 -1.29
CA HIS A 22 -6.86 -17.84 -2.63
C HIS A 22 -5.74 -18.74 -3.16
N PHE A 23 -4.49 -18.30 -3.14
CA PHE A 23 -3.38 -19.09 -3.68
C PHE A 23 -3.10 -20.35 -2.85
N LEU A 24 -3.13 -20.25 -1.52
CA LEU A 24 -2.91 -21.41 -0.62
C LEU A 24 -3.97 -22.50 -0.83
N SER A 25 -5.24 -22.13 -0.92
CA SER A 25 -6.33 -23.08 -1.17
C SER A 25 -6.11 -23.86 -2.47
N ARG A 26 -5.68 -23.20 -3.53
CA ARG A 26 -5.37 -23.85 -4.84
C ARG A 26 -4.18 -24.80 -4.76
N GLN A 27 -3.30 -24.61 -3.78
CA GLN A 27 -2.14 -25.47 -3.51
C GLN A 27 -2.44 -26.56 -2.46
N GLY A 28 -3.70 -26.72 -2.05
CA GLY A 28 -4.13 -27.80 -1.15
C GLY A 28 -3.92 -27.52 0.32
N PHE A 29 -3.63 -26.28 0.72
CA PHE A 29 -3.65 -25.83 2.12
C PHE A 29 -5.07 -25.48 2.56
N VAL A 30 -5.30 -25.44 3.87
CA VAL A 30 -6.57 -25.04 4.49
C VAL A 30 -6.39 -23.70 5.20
N PRO A 31 -6.65 -22.57 4.52
CA PRO A 31 -6.50 -21.26 5.12
C PRO A 31 -7.70 -20.87 5.99
N THR A 32 -7.42 -20.17 7.11
CA THR A 32 -8.37 -19.43 7.93
C THR A 32 -7.90 -18.00 8.03
N VAL A 33 -8.77 -17.01 7.77
CA VAL A 33 -8.45 -15.59 7.88
C VAL A 33 -9.09 -15.01 9.12
N VAL A 34 -8.31 -14.38 10.01
CA VAL A 34 -8.83 -13.60 11.14
C VAL A 34 -8.70 -12.11 10.86
N GLU A 35 -9.78 -11.34 11.06
CA GLU A 35 -9.84 -9.90 10.84
C GLU A 35 -10.51 -9.21 12.04
N ARG A 36 -9.83 -8.18 12.60
CA ARG A 36 -10.33 -7.44 13.76
C ARG A 36 -11.57 -6.59 13.47
N ALA A 37 -11.78 -6.21 12.21
CA ALA A 37 -12.98 -5.50 11.82
C ALA A 37 -14.18 -6.45 11.77
N PRO A 38 -15.40 -5.99 12.11
CA PRO A 38 -16.61 -6.83 12.08
C PRO A 38 -17.05 -7.22 10.67
N ALA A 39 -16.49 -6.55 9.64
CA ALA A 39 -16.79 -6.81 8.22
C ALA A 39 -15.65 -6.27 7.35
N PRO A 40 -15.58 -6.63 6.06
CA PRO A 40 -14.65 -6.06 5.12
C PRO A 40 -14.76 -4.52 5.07
N ARG A 41 -13.64 -3.83 4.97
CA ARG A 41 -13.61 -2.36 4.96
C ARG A 41 -14.37 -1.81 3.76
N ALA A 42 -15.31 -0.90 4.03
CA ALA A 42 -16.14 -0.23 3.03
C ALA A 42 -15.55 1.09 2.53
N GLU A 43 -14.43 1.54 3.08
CA GLU A 43 -13.79 2.82 2.74
C GLU A 43 -12.34 2.59 2.31
N GLY A 44 -11.91 3.31 1.29
CA GLY A 44 -10.52 3.25 0.83
C GLY A 44 -10.21 4.33 -0.19
N PHE A 45 -8.96 4.73 -0.23
CA PHE A 45 -8.45 5.69 -1.21
C PHE A 45 -8.10 5.00 -2.51
N ARG A 46 -7.92 5.80 -3.55
CA ARG A 46 -7.38 5.34 -4.82
C ARG A 46 -6.00 4.74 -4.62
N ILE A 47 -5.78 3.59 -5.23
CA ILE A 47 -4.48 2.94 -5.34
C ILE A 47 -4.18 2.67 -6.80
N GLU A 48 -2.89 2.58 -7.13
CA GLU A 48 -2.44 2.21 -8.46
C GLU A 48 -1.92 0.77 -8.47
N LEU A 49 -2.36 0.02 -9.47
CA LEU A 49 -1.92 -1.33 -9.74
C LEU A 49 -1.00 -1.28 -10.97
N SER A 50 0.26 -1.64 -10.81
CA SER A 50 1.18 -1.80 -11.94
C SER A 50 0.80 -3.03 -12.79
N ALA A 51 1.40 -3.19 -13.96
CA ALA A 51 1.23 -4.37 -14.80
C ALA A 51 1.49 -5.67 -14.03
N GLN A 52 2.50 -5.71 -13.16
CA GLN A 52 2.78 -6.89 -12.31
C GLN A 52 1.63 -7.19 -11.34
N GLY A 53 1.07 -6.17 -10.68
CA GLY A 53 -0.09 -6.35 -9.81
C GLY A 53 -1.33 -6.87 -10.55
N LEU A 54 -1.55 -6.38 -11.77
CA LEU A 54 -2.63 -6.87 -12.65
C LEU A 54 -2.39 -8.33 -13.05
N THR A 55 -1.16 -8.73 -13.36
CA THR A 55 -0.83 -10.12 -13.67
C THR A 55 -1.18 -11.07 -12.51
N VAL A 56 -0.96 -10.66 -11.25
CA VAL A 56 -1.40 -11.47 -10.10
C VAL A 56 -2.91 -11.60 -10.05
N LEU A 57 -3.64 -10.51 -10.25
CA LEU A 57 -5.11 -10.51 -10.26
C LEU A 57 -5.68 -11.33 -11.42
N ASP A 58 -5.02 -11.31 -12.58
CA ASP A 58 -5.38 -12.15 -13.73
C ASP A 58 -5.22 -13.63 -13.39
N ARG A 59 -4.15 -14.02 -12.69
CA ARG A 59 -3.94 -15.40 -12.21
C ARG A 59 -4.95 -15.83 -11.14
N MET A 60 -5.55 -14.88 -10.44
CA MET A 60 -6.68 -15.12 -9.54
C MET A 60 -8.03 -15.22 -10.28
N GLY A 61 -8.06 -15.03 -11.62
CA GLY A 61 -9.31 -14.98 -12.41
C GLY A 61 -10.11 -13.69 -12.22
N LEU A 62 -9.48 -12.62 -11.75
CA LEU A 62 -10.15 -11.35 -11.45
C LEU A 62 -10.03 -10.30 -12.56
N HIS A 63 -9.42 -10.63 -13.70
CA HIS A 63 -9.15 -9.70 -14.82
C HIS A 63 -10.35 -8.82 -15.16
N GLU A 64 -11.44 -9.40 -15.65
CA GLU A 64 -12.62 -8.66 -16.10
C GLU A 64 -13.28 -7.86 -14.96
N ARG A 65 -13.34 -8.44 -13.76
CA ARG A 65 -13.95 -7.80 -12.59
C ARG A 65 -13.15 -6.57 -12.15
N VAL A 66 -11.83 -6.63 -12.20
CA VAL A 66 -10.94 -5.50 -11.91
C VAL A 66 -11.08 -4.43 -12.99
N HIS A 67 -11.09 -4.83 -14.26
CA HIS A 67 -11.25 -3.91 -15.39
C HIS A 67 -12.58 -3.14 -15.35
N ALA A 68 -13.67 -3.78 -14.92
CA ALA A 68 -15.00 -3.17 -14.82
C ALA A 68 -15.08 -2.07 -13.77
N VAL A 69 -14.23 -2.09 -12.73
CA VAL A 69 -14.27 -1.16 -11.59
C VAL A 69 -13.03 -0.26 -11.46
N SER A 70 -12.11 -0.33 -12.41
CA SER A 70 -10.87 0.45 -12.44
C SER A 70 -10.76 1.31 -13.67
N GLY A 71 -9.94 2.36 -13.61
CA GLY A 71 -9.66 3.28 -14.72
C GLY A 71 -8.19 3.28 -15.14
N ALA A 72 -7.86 4.07 -16.16
CA ALA A 72 -6.47 4.35 -16.48
C ALA A 72 -5.78 5.03 -15.30
N PRO A 73 -4.47 4.77 -15.04
CA PRO A 73 -3.74 5.47 -14.01
C PRO A 73 -3.58 6.94 -14.44
N PRO A 74 -3.79 7.90 -13.52
CA PRO A 74 -3.68 9.30 -13.86
C PRO A 74 -2.23 9.74 -14.03
N ASN A 75 -1.97 10.65 -14.97
CA ASN A 75 -0.70 11.34 -15.09
C ASN A 75 -0.60 12.46 -14.04
N ALA A 76 0.58 12.64 -13.45
CA ALA A 76 0.79 13.75 -12.53
C ALA A 76 0.86 15.08 -13.29
N THR A 77 0.15 16.09 -12.83
CA THR A 77 0.27 17.47 -13.28
C THR A 77 0.73 18.34 -12.12
N ILE A 78 1.96 18.84 -12.19
CA ILE A 78 2.48 19.72 -11.15
C ILE A 78 2.18 21.15 -11.51
N VAL A 79 1.55 21.86 -10.58
CA VAL A 79 1.18 23.27 -10.73
C VAL A 79 1.93 24.09 -9.71
N TYR A 80 2.69 25.07 -10.15
CA TYR A 80 3.47 25.96 -9.28
C TYR A 80 2.82 27.36 -9.22
N GLY A 81 1.92 27.56 -8.27
CA GLY A 81 1.15 28.81 -8.16
C GLY A 81 0.35 29.08 -9.45
N ASP A 82 0.47 30.28 -10.01
CA ASP A 82 -0.13 30.66 -11.29
C ASP A 82 0.77 30.31 -12.51
N GLY A 83 1.76 29.47 -12.29
CA GLY A 83 2.73 29.09 -13.32
C GLY A 83 2.20 28.00 -14.26
N PRO A 84 2.97 27.70 -15.33
CA PRO A 84 2.58 26.66 -16.28
C PRO A 84 2.58 25.27 -15.64
N GLU A 85 1.65 24.44 -16.07
CA GLU A 85 1.55 23.03 -15.69
C GLU A 85 2.73 22.23 -16.24
N ILE A 86 3.20 21.26 -15.44
CA ILE A 86 4.23 20.30 -15.84
C ILE A 86 3.62 18.91 -15.72
N GLY A 87 3.36 18.28 -16.88
CA GLY A 87 2.90 16.91 -16.94
C GLY A 87 4.03 15.92 -16.68
N ILE A 88 3.82 14.97 -15.79
CA ILE A 88 4.70 13.82 -15.57
C ILE A 88 3.90 12.56 -15.91
N PRO A 89 4.40 11.71 -16.83
CA PRO A 89 3.74 10.44 -17.14
C PRO A 89 3.55 9.59 -15.89
N SER A 90 2.47 8.81 -15.86
CA SER A 90 2.26 7.83 -14.78
C SER A 90 3.40 6.82 -14.74
N TRP A 91 3.90 6.55 -13.53
CA TRP A 91 4.91 5.49 -13.33
C TRP A 91 4.33 4.08 -13.43
N ALA A 92 3.01 3.94 -13.37
CA ALA A 92 2.33 2.64 -13.36
C ALA A 92 2.30 1.91 -14.72
N GLY A 93 3.11 2.33 -15.69
CA GLY A 93 3.24 1.83 -17.07
C GLY A 93 2.32 0.65 -17.43
N GLY A 94 1.21 0.89 -18.16
CA GLY A 94 0.21 -0.15 -18.47
C GLY A 94 -0.66 -0.60 -17.28
N GLY A 95 -0.57 0.08 -16.14
CA GLY A 95 -1.32 -0.23 -14.93
C GLY A 95 -2.75 0.31 -14.92
N ARG A 96 -3.42 0.23 -13.77
CA ARG A 96 -4.78 0.73 -13.54
C ARG A 96 -4.92 1.38 -12.17
N ALA A 97 -5.81 2.36 -12.07
CA ALA A 97 -6.21 2.97 -10.81
C ALA A 97 -7.56 2.41 -10.35
N ILE A 98 -7.64 2.01 -9.09
CA ILE A 98 -8.82 1.42 -8.48
C ILE A 98 -9.01 1.98 -7.06
N ALA A 99 -10.25 2.12 -6.60
CA ALA A 99 -10.52 2.40 -5.20
C ALA A 99 -10.16 1.17 -4.34
N ARG A 100 -9.42 1.36 -3.26
CA ARG A 100 -8.89 0.27 -2.42
C ARG A 100 -9.99 -0.62 -1.84
N ASP A 101 -11.11 -0.02 -1.43
CA ASP A 101 -12.29 -0.75 -0.94
C ASP A 101 -12.86 -1.70 -1.99
N ARG A 102 -12.91 -1.27 -3.26
CA ARG A 102 -13.36 -2.11 -4.38
C ARG A 102 -12.41 -3.28 -4.61
N LEU A 103 -11.10 -3.05 -4.59
CA LEU A 103 -10.12 -4.13 -4.67
C LEU A 103 -10.28 -5.10 -3.50
N CYS A 104 -10.35 -4.61 -2.26
CA CYS A 104 -10.54 -5.45 -1.08
C CYS A 104 -11.84 -6.26 -1.16
N SER A 105 -12.95 -5.65 -1.65
CA SER A 105 -14.21 -6.36 -1.83
C SER A 105 -14.12 -7.47 -2.88
N LEU A 106 -13.40 -7.26 -3.98
CA LEU A 106 -13.16 -8.30 -4.99
C LEU A 106 -12.33 -9.46 -4.43
N LEU A 107 -11.24 -9.14 -3.74
CA LEU A 107 -10.36 -10.12 -3.12
C LEU A 107 -11.06 -10.90 -2.01
N HIS A 108 -11.88 -10.23 -1.21
CA HIS A 108 -12.65 -10.88 -0.15
C HIS A 108 -13.66 -11.88 -0.70
N LYS A 109 -14.45 -11.50 -1.72
CA LYS A 109 -15.40 -12.41 -2.38
C LYS A 109 -14.72 -13.65 -2.97
N GLU A 110 -13.51 -13.49 -3.46
CA GLU A 110 -12.71 -14.61 -3.95
C GLU A 110 -12.17 -15.45 -2.80
N GLY A 111 -11.72 -14.80 -1.72
CA GLY A 111 -11.19 -15.44 -0.53
C GLY A 111 -12.26 -16.20 0.27
N GLU A 112 -13.52 -15.74 0.33
CA GLU A 112 -14.63 -16.43 1.01
C GLU A 112 -14.89 -17.85 0.47
N GLN A 113 -14.58 -18.07 -0.78
CA GLN A 113 -14.71 -19.41 -1.40
C GLN A 113 -13.51 -20.32 -1.05
N ALA A 114 -12.40 -19.72 -0.61
CA ALA A 114 -11.12 -20.38 -0.41
C ALA A 114 -10.77 -20.61 1.07
N ALA A 115 -11.38 -19.87 2.01
CA ALA A 115 -11.00 -19.85 3.41
C ALA A 115 -12.17 -19.64 4.37
N GLU A 116 -12.02 -20.11 5.60
CA GLU A 116 -12.84 -19.69 6.74
C GLU A 116 -12.48 -18.25 7.11
N TYR A 117 -13.49 -17.38 7.40
CA TYR A 117 -13.26 -16.01 7.88
C TYR A 117 -13.78 -15.81 9.30
N LEU A 118 -12.91 -15.35 10.17
CA LEU A 118 -13.19 -15.01 11.58
C LEU A 118 -13.12 -13.49 11.72
N PHE A 119 -14.26 -12.82 11.62
CA PHE A 119 -14.39 -11.39 11.84
C PHE A 119 -14.53 -11.05 13.32
N ASP A 120 -14.31 -9.78 13.67
CA ASP A 120 -14.42 -9.24 15.02
C ASP A 120 -13.51 -9.98 16.00
N ASP A 121 -12.27 -10.30 15.55
CA ASP A 121 -11.31 -11.03 16.36
C ASP A 121 -9.86 -10.68 16.00
N SER A 122 -8.96 -10.95 16.94
CA SER A 122 -7.53 -10.69 16.79
C SER A 122 -6.71 -11.77 17.50
N ILE A 123 -5.48 -11.99 17.04
CA ILE A 123 -4.53 -12.89 17.70
C ILE A 123 -4.00 -12.21 18.97
N THR A 124 -4.03 -12.90 20.11
CA THR A 124 -3.51 -12.42 21.39
C THR A 124 -2.23 -13.11 21.83
N ALA A 125 -2.01 -14.36 21.39
CA ALA A 125 -0.84 -15.14 21.74
C ALA A 125 -0.46 -16.14 20.64
N LEU A 126 0.84 -16.45 20.55
CA LEU A 126 1.42 -17.45 19.67
C LEU A 126 2.34 -18.34 20.50
N HIS A 127 2.05 -19.64 20.56
CA HIS A 127 2.88 -20.64 21.23
C HIS A 127 3.22 -21.76 20.24
N GLU A 128 4.45 -21.75 19.77
CA GLU A 128 4.97 -22.74 18.83
C GLU A 128 5.55 -23.95 19.56
N ASP A 129 5.25 -25.14 19.02
CA ASP A 129 5.83 -26.42 19.43
C ASP A 129 6.02 -27.34 18.20
N ASP A 130 6.38 -28.62 18.43
CA ASP A 130 6.64 -29.57 17.36
C ASP A 130 5.37 -29.88 16.53
N GLU A 131 4.19 -29.72 17.09
CA GLU A 131 2.89 -30.02 16.46
C GLU A 131 2.31 -28.82 15.67
N GLY A 132 2.83 -27.59 15.87
CA GLY A 132 2.35 -26.40 15.19
C GLY A 132 2.40 -25.16 16.07
N VAL A 133 1.46 -24.24 15.84
CA VAL A 133 1.30 -23.00 16.59
C VAL A 133 -0.07 -23.01 17.27
N LEU A 134 -0.12 -23.04 18.59
CA LEU A 134 -1.33 -22.77 19.35
C LEU A 134 -1.55 -21.27 19.40
N VAL A 135 -2.66 -20.81 18.82
CA VAL A 135 -3.03 -19.40 18.69
C VAL A 135 -4.12 -19.04 19.67
N GLY A 136 -3.86 -18.03 20.51
CA GLY A 136 -4.89 -17.40 21.34
C GLY A 136 -5.61 -16.30 20.57
N PHE A 137 -6.91 -16.18 20.74
CA PHE A 137 -7.76 -15.17 20.14
C PHE A 137 -8.36 -14.26 21.22
N GLU A 138 -8.82 -13.07 20.81
CA GLU A 138 -9.45 -12.10 21.71
C GLU A 138 -10.87 -12.56 22.11
N ASN A 139 -11.63 -13.07 21.13
CA ASN A 139 -13.06 -13.36 21.30
C ASN A 139 -13.40 -14.84 21.08
N ARG A 140 -12.42 -15.74 20.89
CA ARG A 140 -12.63 -17.17 20.63
C ARG A 140 -11.68 -18.04 21.43
N GLU A 141 -12.04 -19.31 21.56
CA GLU A 141 -11.17 -20.34 22.15
C GLU A 141 -9.88 -20.51 21.33
N PRO A 142 -8.76 -20.82 21.99
CA PRO A 142 -7.50 -21.08 21.31
C PRO A 142 -7.62 -22.23 20.31
N ARG A 143 -6.94 -22.08 19.15
CA ARG A 143 -6.94 -23.08 18.08
C ARG A 143 -5.52 -23.30 17.55
N ARG A 144 -5.21 -24.54 17.14
CA ARG A 144 -3.90 -24.92 16.58
C ARG A 144 -3.89 -24.85 15.07
N PHE A 145 -2.78 -24.35 14.54
CA PHE A 145 -2.49 -24.29 13.11
C PHE A 145 -1.09 -24.80 12.82
N ASP A 146 -0.86 -25.35 11.62
CA ASP A 146 0.48 -25.74 11.18
C ASP A 146 1.38 -24.52 10.94
N LEU A 147 0.82 -23.44 10.39
CA LEU A 147 1.52 -22.19 10.07
C LEU A 147 0.67 -20.97 10.42
N VAL A 148 1.34 -19.84 10.70
CA VAL A 148 0.68 -18.54 10.90
C VAL A 148 1.31 -17.49 10.01
N VAL A 149 0.47 -16.65 9.36
CA VAL A 149 0.90 -15.55 8.52
C VAL A 149 0.37 -14.23 9.05
N GLY A 150 1.25 -13.30 9.41
CA GLY A 150 0.90 -11.93 9.76
C GLY A 150 0.76 -11.08 8.49
N ALA A 151 -0.48 -10.78 8.09
CA ALA A 151 -0.84 -9.91 6.97
C ALA A 151 -1.66 -8.70 7.45
N ASP A 152 -1.48 -8.31 8.71
CA ASP A 152 -2.27 -7.37 9.51
C ASP A 152 -1.78 -5.91 9.41
N GLY A 153 -0.94 -5.62 8.41
CA GLY A 153 -0.62 -4.27 7.95
C GLY A 153 0.49 -3.58 8.74
N LEU A 154 0.59 -2.26 8.56
CA LEU A 154 1.66 -1.41 9.09
C LEU A 154 1.85 -1.58 10.61
N HIS A 155 0.76 -1.61 11.37
CA HIS A 155 0.76 -1.78 12.83
C HIS A 155 0.54 -3.24 13.22
N SER A 156 1.27 -4.16 12.58
CA SER A 156 1.11 -5.60 12.75
C SER A 156 1.26 -6.06 14.20
N ASN A 157 0.20 -6.65 14.72
CA ASN A 157 0.18 -7.30 16.02
C ASN A 157 1.00 -8.60 15.99
N VAL A 158 0.89 -9.37 14.90
CA VAL A 158 1.67 -10.61 14.73
C VAL A 158 3.17 -10.33 14.75
N ARG A 159 3.63 -9.22 14.13
CA ARG A 159 5.03 -8.78 14.23
C ARG A 159 5.44 -8.55 15.67
N GLY A 160 4.60 -7.86 16.45
CA GLY A 160 4.85 -7.61 17.88
C GLY A 160 4.95 -8.90 18.70
N LEU A 161 4.00 -9.82 18.52
CA LEU A 161 3.99 -11.11 19.20
C LEU A 161 5.20 -11.99 18.81
N LEU A 162 5.58 -11.98 17.53
CA LEU A 162 6.65 -12.83 17.00
C LEU A 162 8.04 -12.37 17.44
N PHE A 163 8.30 -11.06 17.39
CA PHE A 163 9.63 -10.51 17.62
C PHE A 163 9.80 -9.84 18.99
N GLY A 164 8.71 -9.62 19.74
CA GLY A 164 8.72 -8.88 21.00
C GLY A 164 9.03 -7.40 20.81
N THR A 165 8.63 -6.82 19.69
CA THR A 165 8.95 -5.46 19.27
C THR A 165 7.70 -4.65 19.01
N THR A 166 7.84 -3.32 19.01
CA THR A 166 6.77 -2.40 18.62
C THR A 166 6.89 -2.02 17.14
N THR A 167 5.90 -1.30 16.61
CA THR A 167 5.98 -0.76 15.24
C THR A 167 7.14 0.21 15.08
N GLU A 168 7.41 1.04 16.09
CA GLU A 168 8.45 2.06 16.10
C GLU A 168 9.85 1.48 15.97
N ASP A 169 10.09 0.26 16.47
CA ASP A 169 11.38 -0.43 16.35
C ASP A 169 11.76 -0.75 14.90
N HIS A 170 10.78 -0.82 14.02
CA HIS A 170 10.96 -1.16 12.60
C HIS A 170 10.56 -0.03 11.65
N ALA A 171 9.86 0.98 12.14
CA ALA A 171 9.38 2.09 11.34
C ALA A 171 10.48 3.10 11.04
N PHE A 172 10.68 3.39 9.76
CA PHE A 172 11.56 4.45 9.29
C PHE A 172 10.72 5.62 8.77
N PHE A 173 10.60 6.66 9.57
CA PHE A 173 9.85 7.87 9.22
C PHE A 173 10.55 8.68 8.13
N LEU A 174 9.84 9.07 7.08
CA LEU A 174 10.38 9.79 5.91
C LEU A 174 10.33 11.32 6.06
N GLY A 175 9.92 11.82 7.23
CA GLY A 175 9.90 13.25 7.53
C GLY A 175 8.68 13.99 6.99
N THR A 176 7.65 13.28 6.57
CA THR A 176 6.36 13.82 6.10
C THR A 176 5.19 13.05 6.70
N ASN A 177 4.05 13.72 6.80
CA ASN A 177 2.76 13.11 7.12
C ASN A 177 1.79 13.44 6.01
N LEU A 178 0.76 12.63 5.88
CA LEU A 178 -0.30 12.82 4.91
C LEU A 178 -1.67 12.82 5.59
N ALA A 179 -2.59 13.61 5.07
CA ALA A 179 -3.98 13.61 5.45
C ALA A 179 -4.82 13.52 4.18
N ILE A 180 -5.60 12.44 4.04
CA ILE A 180 -6.38 12.12 2.85
C ILE A 180 -7.87 12.19 3.20
N PHE A 181 -8.66 12.72 2.27
CA PHE A 181 -10.11 12.88 2.40
C PHE A 181 -10.78 12.88 1.03
N THR A 182 -12.06 12.58 0.99
CA THR A 182 -12.86 12.62 -0.24
C THR A 182 -14.00 13.63 -0.06
N VAL A 183 -14.19 14.49 -1.06
CA VAL A 183 -15.21 15.54 -1.10
C VAL A 183 -15.90 15.55 -2.47
N ASP A 184 -17.05 16.23 -2.57
CA ASP A 184 -17.66 16.50 -3.86
C ASP A 184 -16.73 17.33 -4.74
N ASN A 185 -16.68 17.01 -6.03
CA ASN A 185 -15.79 17.71 -6.97
C ASN A 185 -16.36 19.09 -7.37
N HIS A 186 -15.99 20.11 -6.61
CA HIS A 186 -16.35 21.53 -6.88
C HIS A 186 -15.20 22.35 -7.45
N THR A 187 -14.06 21.71 -7.71
CA THR A 187 -12.88 22.42 -8.27
C THR A 187 -12.98 22.64 -9.77
N GLY A 188 -13.97 22.04 -10.44
CA GLY A 188 -14.08 22.04 -11.89
C GLY A 188 -13.08 21.14 -12.61
N GLN A 189 -12.25 20.42 -11.89
CA GLN A 189 -11.33 19.43 -12.44
C GLN A 189 -12.12 18.19 -12.87
N LYS A 190 -12.30 18.01 -14.18
CA LYS A 190 -13.09 16.90 -14.76
C LYS A 190 -12.22 15.79 -15.37
N ASP A 191 -10.93 16.08 -15.60
CA ASP A 191 -10.02 15.13 -16.23
C ASP A 191 -9.48 14.14 -15.20
N SER A 192 -10.16 13.00 -15.06
CA SER A 192 -9.75 11.92 -14.14
C SER A 192 -8.45 11.22 -14.56
N THR A 193 -7.90 11.54 -15.72
CA THR A 193 -6.59 11.06 -16.18
C THR A 193 -5.43 11.89 -15.65
N LYS A 194 -5.71 12.93 -14.88
CA LYS A 194 -4.70 13.83 -14.30
C LYS A 194 -4.95 14.01 -12.81
N PHE A 195 -3.91 14.04 -12.03
CA PHE A 195 -3.96 14.58 -10.68
C PHE A 195 -3.06 15.81 -10.56
N HIS A 196 -3.43 16.75 -9.71
CA HIS A 196 -2.72 18.00 -9.55
C HIS A 196 -1.92 18.03 -8.25
N VAL A 197 -0.70 18.51 -8.32
CA VAL A 197 0.18 18.70 -7.15
C VAL A 197 0.55 20.18 -7.05
N TRP A 198 0.23 20.81 -5.94
CA TRP A 198 0.65 22.16 -5.57
C TRP A 198 1.70 22.09 -4.46
N PRO A 199 2.99 22.15 -4.78
CA PRO A 199 4.04 22.12 -3.77
C PRO A 199 4.20 23.49 -3.10
N TYR A 200 4.33 23.44 -1.78
CA TYR A 200 4.65 24.57 -0.91
C TYR A 200 5.93 24.28 -0.12
N ARG A 201 6.46 25.26 0.59
CA ARG A 201 7.63 25.05 1.44
C ARG A 201 7.28 24.09 2.59
N GLY A 202 7.84 22.90 2.56
CA GLY A 202 7.61 21.86 3.57
C GLY A 202 6.22 21.24 3.55
N SER A 203 5.43 21.51 2.50
CA SER A 203 4.10 20.97 2.34
C SER A 203 3.75 20.73 0.88
N ALA A 204 2.69 19.99 0.61
CA ALA A 204 2.05 19.92 -0.69
C ALA A 204 0.55 19.65 -0.53
N VAL A 205 -0.18 20.05 -1.54
CA VAL A 205 -1.59 19.67 -1.69
C VAL A 205 -1.72 18.91 -3.00
N THR A 206 -2.42 17.80 -2.97
CA THR A 206 -2.68 16.98 -4.16
C THR A 206 -4.18 16.73 -4.28
N THR A 207 -4.68 16.78 -5.50
CA THR A 207 -6.08 16.42 -5.79
C THR A 207 -6.14 15.40 -6.91
N PHE A 208 -6.97 14.38 -6.72
CA PHE A 208 -7.26 13.34 -7.69
C PHE A 208 -8.74 13.43 -8.06
N PRO A 209 -9.09 14.00 -9.21
CA PRO A 209 -10.48 14.12 -9.62
C PRO A 209 -11.07 12.75 -9.98
N GLY A 210 -12.25 12.45 -9.42
CA GLY A 210 -13.13 11.38 -9.85
C GLY A 210 -14.23 11.93 -10.78
N ASN A 211 -15.25 11.13 -11.04
CA ASN A 211 -16.37 11.55 -11.87
C ASN A 211 -17.24 12.61 -11.16
N THR A 212 -17.57 12.38 -9.90
CA THR A 212 -18.42 13.23 -9.06
C THR A 212 -17.72 13.69 -7.79
N ASP A 213 -16.64 13.04 -7.43
CA ASP A 213 -15.85 13.25 -6.22
C ASP A 213 -14.45 13.78 -6.52
N LEU A 214 -13.79 14.25 -5.49
CA LEU A 214 -12.40 14.70 -5.50
C LEU A 214 -11.71 14.11 -4.27
N GLU A 215 -10.71 13.29 -4.47
CA GLU A 215 -9.82 12.89 -3.39
C GLU A 215 -8.76 13.98 -3.21
N GLY A 216 -8.72 14.56 -2.01
CA GLY A 216 -7.75 15.55 -1.60
C GLY A 216 -6.71 14.93 -0.66
N MET A 217 -5.45 15.33 -0.82
CA MET A 217 -4.37 14.94 0.07
C MET A 217 -3.53 16.15 0.44
N PHE A 218 -3.41 16.38 1.75
CA PHE A 218 -2.44 17.31 2.31
C PHE A 218 -1.20 16.56 2.78
N LEU A 219 -0.03 17.02 2.35
CA LEU A 219 1.27 16.56 2.85
C LEU A 219 1.92 17.69 3.65
N PHE A 220 2.56 17.34 4.75
CA PHE A 220 3.32 18.30 5.55
C PHE A 220 4.52 17.64 6.22
N ARG A 221 5.62 18.38 6.36
CA ARG A 221 6.83 17.92 7.04
C ARG A 221 6.74 18.14 8.55
N SER A 222 7.32 17.19 9.27
CA SER A 222 7.54 17.32 10.72
C SER A 222 8.85 16.63 11.11
N LEU A 223 9.33 16.90 12.33
CA LEU A 223 10.53 16.24 12.88
C LEU A 223 10.22 14.84 13.42
N ARG A 224 8.96 14.60 13.78
CA ARG A 224 8.48 13.33 14.33
C ARG A 224 7.22 12.89 13.60
N PRO A 225 6.93 11.59 13.53
CA PRO A 225 5.64 11.11 13.00
C PRO A 225 4.48 11.72 13.79
N VAL A 226 3.39 12.03 13.08
CA VAL A 226 2.13 12.47 13.68
C VAL A 226 1.13 11.35 13.53
N GLU A 227 0.90 10.62 14.62
CA GLU A 227 -0.07 9.54 14.67
C GLU A 227 -1.46 10.10 14.96
N SER A 228 -2.45 9.65 14.18
CA SER A 228 -3.85 10.02 14.43
C SER A 228 -4.63 8.95 15.20
N GLN A 229 -3.99 7.84 15.54
CA GLN A 229 -4.60 6.79 16.34
C GLN A 229 -4.99 7.36 17.72
N GLY A 230 -6.26 7.19 18.11
CA GLY A 230 -6.81 7.77 19.34
C GLY A 230 -7.28 9.22 19.24
N MET A 231 -6.99 9.95 18.14
CA MET A 231 -7.53 11.29 17.91
C MET A 231 -8.98 11.23 17.42
N ARG A 232 -9.80 12.16 17.92
CA ARG A 232 -11.15 12.37 17.37
C ARG A 232 -11.05 13.05 16.01
N GLN A 233 -12.02 12.82 15.13
CA GLN A 233 -12.02 13.41 13.77
C GLN A 233 -11.94 14.96 13.79
N ALA A 234 -12.55 15.60 14.77
CA ALA A 234 -12.46 17.06 14.91
C ALA A 234 -11.00 17.50 15.17
N GLU A 235 -10.28 16.79 16.04
CA GLU A 235 -8.88 17.09 16.37
C GLU A 235 -7.96 16.91 15.17
N VAL A 236 -8.19 15.85 14.37
CA VAL A 236 -7.45 15.62 13.11
C VAL A 236 -7.67 16.78 12.14
N LYS A 237 -8.92 17.20 11.94
CA LYS A 237 -9.28 18.29 11.04
C LYS A 237 -8.70 19.64 11.48
N ASP A 238 -8.81 19.96 12.76
CA ASP A 238 -8.25 21.18 13.33
C ASP A 238 -6.71 21.21 13.25
N PHE A 239 -6.08 20.04 13.38
CA PHE A 239 -4.63 19.92 13.20
C PHE A 239 -4.24 20.20 11.75
N VAL A 240 -4.90 19.54 10.77
CA VAL A 240 -4.61 19.72 9.34
C VAL A 240 -4.85 21.16 8.91
N GLU A 241 -5.95 21.79 9.35
CA GLU A 241 -6.25 23.20 9.07
C GLU A 241 -5.16 24.12 9.62
N ARG A 242 -4.77 23.97 10.88
CA ARG A 242 -3.72 24.79 11.50
C ARG A 242 -2.39 24.71 10.75
N VAL A 243 -2.03 23.53 10.24
CA VAL A 243 -0.78 23.34 9.50
C VAL A 243 -0.82 24.01 8.12
N HIS A 244 -2.02 24.16 7.51
CA HIS A 244 -2.16 24.62 6.14
C HIS A 244 -2.91 25.96 5.98
N SER A 245 -3.33 26.60 7.08
CA SER A 245 -4.12 27.85 7.07
C SER A 245 -3.46 29.00 6.33
N ASP A 246 -2.12 29.07 6.34
CA ASP A 246 -1.34 30.14 5.70
C ASP A 246 -1.14 29.92 4.19
N LEU A 247 -1.61 28.80 3.65
CA LEU A 247 -1.48 28.49 2.24
C LEU A 247 -2.61 29.11 1.42
N GLY A 248 -2.26 29.69 0.29
CA GLY A 248 -3.20 30.33 -0.63
C GLY A 248 -3.73 29.39 -1.74
N GLY A 249 -4.28 29.99 -2.79
CA GLY A 249 -4.82 29.27 -3.95
C GLY A 249 -6.06 28.46 -3.60
N HIS A 250 -6.11 27.19 -3.96
CA HIS A 250 -7.24 26.29 -3.71
C HIS A 250 -7.31 25.73 -2.27
N VAL A 251 -6.27 25.99 -1.44
CA VAL A 251 -6.18 25.38 -0.11
C VAL A 251 -7.32 25.78 0.82
N PRO A 252 -7.74 27.07 0.91
CA PRO A 252 -8.86 27.46 1.78
C PRO A 252 -10.16 26.74 1.45
N ASP A 253 -10.46 26.52 0.17
CA ASP A 253 -11.68 25.83 -0.26
C ASP A 253 -11.63 24.34 0.06
N LEU A 254 -10.47 23.70 -0.14
CA LEU A 254 -10.24 22.30 0.21
C LEU A 254 -10.32 22.07 1.72
N LEU A 255 -9.76 22.96 2.54
CA LEU A 255 -9.85 22.89 4.00
C LEU A 255 -11.32 23.03 4.47
N ARG A 256 -12.08 23.91 3.85
CA ARG A 256 -13.51 24.08 4.15
C ARG A 256 -14.30 22.82 3.79
N ALA A 257 -14.06 22.27 2.61
CA ALA A 257 -14.72 21.04 2.14
C ALA A 257 -14.35 19.82 3.03
N MET A 258 -13.08 19.70 3.42
CA MET A 258 -12.58 18.64 4.31
C MET A 258 -13.34 18.58 5.65
N ARG A 259 -13.83 19.70 6.17
CA ARG A 259 -14.57 19.72 7.46
C ARG A 259 -15.83 18.86 7.44
N GLY A 260 -16.47 18.69 6.29
CA GLY A 260 -17.70 17.91 6.10
C GLY A 260 -17.46 16.39 5.94
N THR A 261 -16.22 15.93 5.85
CA THR A 261 -15.89 14.54 5.52
C THR A 261 -15.00 13.89 6.56
N ARG A 262 -14.75 12.60 6.42
CA ARG A 262 -13.75 11.87 7.22
C ARG A 262 -12.34 12.12 6.68
N VAL A 263 -11.40 12.35 7.59
CA VAL A 263 -9.98 12.57 7.26
C VAL A 263 -9.17 11.42 7.84
N HIS A 264 -8.36 10.80 6.99
CA HIS A 264 -7.36 9.82 7.41
C HIS A 264 -5.99 10.47 7.43
N MET A 265 -5.37 10.53 8.58
CA MET A 265 -4.03 11.10 8.74
C MET A 265 -3.08 10.00 9.22
N ALA A 266 -1.92 9.94 8.59
CA ALA A 266 -0.87 8.97 8.92
C ALA A 266 0.52 9.54 8.60
N PRO A 267 1.56 9.10 9.30
CA PRO A 267 2.93 9.40 8.92
C PRO A 267 3.33 8.63 7.65
N SER A 268 4.16 9.25 6.84
CA SER A 268 4.86 8.61 5.74
C SER A 268 6.03 7.83 6.32
N GLN A 269 5.93 6.50 6.33
CA GLN A 269 6.91 5.64 6.96
C GLN A 269 7.00 4.28 6.29
N GLN A 270 8.17 3.65 6.41
CA GLN A 270 8.50 2.34 5.88
C GLN A 270 8.70 1.36 7.04
N ILE A 271 8.28 0.11 6.85
CA ILE A 271 8.72 -0.98 7.73
C ILE A 271 9.96 -1.61 7.14
N ARG A 272 11.06 -1.55 7.89
CA ARG A 272 12.37 -2.07 7.48
C ARG A 272 12.82 -3.18 8.41
N MET A 273 12.68 -4.41 7.95
CA MET A 273 13.07 -5.61 8.69
C MET A 273 14.05 -6.45 7.86
N GLN A 274 14.99 -7.08 8.53
CA GLN A 274 15.90 -8.05 7.91
C GLN A 274 15.26 -9.43 7.84
N GLU A 275 14.64 -9.86 8.94
CA GLU A 275 13.94 -11.13 9.06
C GLU A 275 12.43 -10.93 9.03
N TRP A 276 11.73 -11.74 8.24
CA TRP A 276 10.27 -11.70 8.10
C TRP A 276 9.58 -12.92 8.68
N HIS A 277 10.33 -13.85 9.24
CA HIS A 277 9.77 -15.06 9.83
C HIS A 277 10.61 -15.53 11.04
N ARG A 278 9.98 -16.29 11.90
CA ARG A 278 10.60 -17.06 12.97
C ARG A 278 9.78 -18.34 13.17
N GLY A 279 10.46 -19.51 13.11
CA GLY A 279 9.78 -20.79 13.20
C GLY A 279 8.64 -20.92 12.16
N ARG A 280 7.47 -21.26 12.63
CA ARG A 280 6.23 -21.49 11.84
C ARG A 280 5.44 -20.21 11.53
N VAL A 281 5.94 -19.05 11.90
CA VAL A 281 5.26 -17.76 11.72
C VAL A 281 6.02 -16.88 10.73
N VAL A 282 5.30 -16.32 9.73
CA VAL A 282 5.86 -15.43 8.69
C VAL A 282 5.02 -14.17 8.54
N LEU A 283 5.65 -13.07 8.18
CA LEU A 283 5.01 -11.78 7.88
C LEU A 283 4.87 -11.57 6.37
N LEU A 284 3.79 -10.90 5.96
CA LEU A 284 3.45 -10.62 4.57
C LEU A 284 2.95 -9.18 4.40
N GLY A 285 3.31 -8.55 3.28
CA GLY A 285 2.84 -7.21 2.92
C GLY A 285 3.35 -6.14 3.90
N ASP A 286 2.51 -5.17 4.25
CA ASP A 286 2.90 -4.05 5.11
C ASP A 286 3.37 -4.49 6.50
N ALA A 287 2.96 -5.67 6.98
CA ALA A 287 3.44 -6.24 8.24
C ALA A 287 4.94 -6.54 8.22
N ALA A 288 5.47 -6.94 7.07
CA ALA A 288 6.88 -7.28 6.86
C ALA A 288 7.71 -6.10 6.30
N HIS A 289 7.15 -5.35 5.35
CA HIS A 289 7.95 -4.47 4.48
C HIS A 289 7.15 -3.32 3.87
N CYS A 290 6.27 -2.68 4.63
CA CYS A 290 5.53 -1.50 4.15
C CYS A 290 6.46 -0.51 3.43
N PRO A 291 6.18 -0.14 2.16
CA PRO A 291 7.10 0.69 1.38
C PRO A 291 6.87 2.19 1.55
N ASP A 292 5.89 2.63 2.30
CA ASP A 292 5.34 3.98 2.39
C ASP A 292 4.16 4.23 1.41
N PRO A 293 3.07 4.86 1.87
CA PRO A 293 1.92 5.20 1.02
C PRO A 293 2.28 6.01 -0.23
N MET A 294 3.26 6.91 -0.13
CA MET A 294 3.69 7.78 -1.23
C MET A 294 4.35 7.05 -2.40
N THR A 295 4.68 5.78 -2.23
CA THR A 295 5.23 4.95 -3.32
C THR A 295 4.15 4.42 -4.25
N GLY A 296 2.90 4.28 -3.77
CA GLY A 296 1.82 3.59 -4.48
C GLY A 296 2.04 2.07 -4.65
N MET A 297 3.14 1.51 -4.13
CA MET A 297 3.57 0.12 -4.41
C MET A 297 3.09 -0.91 -3.39
N GLY A 298 2.53 -0.49 -2.24
CA GLY A 298 2.18 -1.40 -1.14
C GLY A 298 1.23 -2.54 -1.55
N SER A 299 0.16 -2.22 -2.27
CA SER A 299 -0.82 -3.22 -2.72
C SER A 299 -0.23 -4.21 -3.73
N VAL A 300 0.65 -3.75 -4.62
CA VAL A 300 1.35 -4.61 -5.58
C VAL A 300 2.29 -5.56 -4.86
N LEU A 301 3.10 -5.06 -3.91
CA LEU A 301 3.99 -5.91 -3.09
C LEU A 301 3.20 -6.93 -2.26
N ALA A 302 2.02 -6.56 -1.75
CA ALA A 302 1.14 -7.47 -1.04
C ALA A 302 0.64 -8.62 -1.93
N LEU A 303 0.23 -8.32 -3.18
CA LEU A 303 -0.22 -9.31 -4.15
C LEU A 303 0.92 -10.24 -4.61
N LEU A 304 2.08 -9.67 -4.99
CA LEU A 304 3.27 -10.43 -5.37
C LEU A 304 3.73 -11.33 -4.23
N GLY A 305 3.79 -10.79 -3.02
CA GLY A 305 4.19 -11.54 -1.83
C GLY A 305 3.25 -12.69 -1.49
N ALA A 306 1.93 -12.50 -1.66
CA ALA A 306 0.93 -13.54 -1.45
C ALA A 306 1.14 -14.71 -2.43
N MET A 307 1.36 -14.41 -3.71
CA MET A 307 1.63 -15.42 -4.73
C MET A 307 2.97 -16.11 -4.49
N ALA A 308 4.03 -15.36 -4.16
CA ALA A 308 5.35 -15.93 -3.89
C ALA A 308 5.31 -16.85 -2.67
N LEU A 309 4.72 -16.43 -1.55
CA LEU A 309 4.66 -17.22 -0.33
C LEU A 309 3.90 -18.54 -0.53
N ALA A 310 2.74 -18.48 -1.18
CA ALA A 310 1.97 -19.70 -1.49
C ALA A 310 2.71 -20.62 -2.45
N GLY A 311 3.34 -20.06 -3.49
CA GLY A 311 4.14 -20.83 -4.46
C GLY A 311 5.35 -21.48 -3.83
N GLU A 312 6.10 -20.80 -2.96
CA GLU A 312 7.25 -21.37 -2.28
C GLU A 312 6.83 -22.45 -1.27
N LEU A 313 5.70 -22.28 -0.57
CA LEU A 313 5.16 -23.34 0.28
C LEU A 313 4.79 -24.59 -0.54
N ALA A 314 4.25 -24.43 -1.73
CA ALA A 314 3.94 -25.54 -2.63
C ALA A 314 5.22 -26.21 -3.18
N HIS A 315 6.17 -25.42 -3.66
CA HIS A 315 7.45 -25.94 -4.21
C HIS A 315 8.29 -26.74 -3.21
N HIS A 316 8.13 -26.43 -1.92
CA HIS A 316 8.83 -27.11 -0.84
C HIS A 316 7.96 -28.09 -0.07
N ASP A 317 6.84 -28.57 -0.65
CA ASP A 317 5.91 -29.54 -0.03
C ASP A 317 5.48 -29.14 1.39
N GLY A 318 5.33 -27.82 1.61
CA GLY A 318 4.98 -27.23 2.90
C GLY A 318 6.13 -27.22 3.93
N ASP A 319 7.37 -27.49 3.56
CA ASP A 319 8.53 -27.22 4.42
C ASP A 319 8.69 -25.69 4.59
N HIS A 320 8.18 -25.18 5.71
CA HIS A 320 8.14 -23.77 6.00
C HIS A 320 9.53 -23.14 6.15
N VAL A 321 10.54 -23.88 6.60
CA VAL A 321 11.90 -23.35 6.77
C VAL A 321 12.49 -22.95 5.42
N ARG A 322 12.37 -23.83 4.42
CA ARG A 322 12.82 -23.57 3.06
C ARG A 322 11.94 -22.55 2.35
N ALA A 323 10.62 -22.71 2.47
CA ALA A 323 9.65 -21.86 1.80
C ALA A 323 9.75 -20.39 2.26
N PHE A 324 9.85 -20.13 3.56
CA PHE A 324 9.95 -18.76 4.08
C PHE A 324 11.26 -18.08 3.71
N ALA A 325 12.37 -18.82 3.69
CA ALA A 325 13.66 -18.32 3.21
C ALA A 325 13.59 -17.94 1.72
N ALA A 326 13.04 -18.83 0.88
CA ALA A 326 12.88 -18.61 -0.56
C ALA A 326 11.91 -17.45 -0.87
N TYR A 327 10.79 -17.36 -0.15
CA TYR A 327 9.86 -16.22 -0.23
C TYR A 327 10.56 -14.89 0.05
N ARG A 328 11.34 -14.80 1.13
CA ARG A 328 12.11 -13.59 1.47
C ARG A 328 13.11 -13.24 0.37
N GLU A 329 13.82 -14.22 -0.14
CA GLU A 329 14.80 -14.02 -1.21
C GLU A 329 14.13 -13.50 -2.50
N ALA A 330 13.02 -14.09 -2.90
CA ALA A 330 12.26 -13.69 -4.08
C ALA A 330 11.71 -12.25 -3.96
N MET A 331 11.23 -11.87 -2.78
CA MET A 331 10.60 -10.56 -2.58
C MET A 331 11.59 -9.44 -2.26
N ARG A 332 12.79 -9.74 -1.73
CA ARG A 332 13.75 -8.72 -1.28
C ARG A 332 14.09 -7.68 -2.36
N PRO A 333 14.39 -8.04 -3.62
CA PRO A 333 14.70 -7.05 -4.66
C PRO A 333 13.56 -6.06 -4.92
N HIS A 334 12.31 -6.53 -4.88
CA HIS A 334 11.11 -5.71 -5.09
C HIS A 334 10.88 -4.74 -3.92
N VAL A 335 11.06 -5.23 -2.70
CA VAL A 335 10.95 -4.44 -1.47
C VAL A 335 12.04 -3.36 -1.43
N ASP A 336 13.28 -3.70 -1.73
CA ASP A 336 14.41 -2.77 -1.72
C ASP A 336 14.24 -1.68 -2.80
N ALA A 337 13.69 -2.02 -3.97
CA ALA A 337 13.34 -1.06 -5.01
C ALA A 337 12.27 -0.08 -4.50
N ALA A 338 11.18 -0.59 -3.91
CA ALA A 338 10.10 0.23 -3.39
C ALA A 338 10.56 1.13 -2.22
N HIS A 339 11.42 0.63 -1.34
CA HIS A 339 11.99 1.41 -0.23
C HIS A 339 12.86 2.57 -0.71
N LYS A 340 13.50 2.48 -1.88
CA LYS A 340 14.26 3.59 -2.48
C LYS A 340 13.35 4.69 -3.02
N VAL A 341 12.15 4.34 -3.49
CA VAL A 341 11.18 5.30 -4.05
C VAL A 341 10.59 6.24 -2.98
N GLY A 342 10.28 5.76 -1.78
CA GLY A 342 9.61 6.54 -0.73
C GLY A 342 10.29 7.88 -0.41
N PRO A 343 11.60 7.92 -0.06
CA PRO A 343 12.31 9.17 0.20
C PRO A 343 12.33 10.13 -0.99
N LEU A 344 12.37 9.61 -2.21
CA LEU A 344 12.33 10.42 -3.44
C LEU A 344 10.95 11.06 -3.62
N SER A 345 9.87 10.28 -3.49
CA SER A 345 8.50 10.76 -3.63
C SER A 345 8.17 11.84 -2.61
N THR A 346 8.50 11.62 -1.32
CA THR A 346 8.25 12.60 -0.27
C THR A 346 9.12 13.87 -0.43
N GLY A 347 10.37 13.72 -0.83
CA GLY A 347 11.27 14.84 -1.13
C GLY A 347 10.80 15.66 -2.33
N PHE A 348 10.21 14.99 -3.30
CA PHE A 348 9.64 15.63 -4.49
C PHE A 348 8.34 16.37 -4.16
N ALA A 349 7.39 15.74 -3.49
CA ALA A 349 6.09 16.31 -3.19
C ALA A 349 6.17 17.50 -2.22
N ALA A 350 6.89 17.38 -1.08
CA ALA A 350 7.00 18.40 -0.06
C ALA A 350 8.45 18.95 0.07
N PRO A 351 8.91 19.79 -0.86
CA PRO A 351 10.29 20.29 -0.87
C PRO A 351 10.60 21.16 0.35
N ARG A 352 11.83 21.05 0.86
CA ARG A 352 12.33 21.88 1.96
C ARG A 352 12.63 23.33 1.54
N THR A 353 12.75 23.58 0.24
CA THR A 353 13.11 24.88 -0.33
C THR A 353 11.91 25.82 -0.42
N GLY A 354 12.14 27.12 -0.29
CA GLY A 354 11.11 28.15 -0.50
C GLY A 354 10.75 28.34 -1.98
N ARG A 355 9.89 29.33 -2.27
CA ARG A 355 9.36 29.62 -3.63
C ARG A 355 10.42 29.67 -4.74
N GLY A 356 11.59 30.27 -4.46
CA GLY A 356 12.69 30.35 -5.43
C GLY A 356 13.28 28.98 -5.79
N GLY A 357 13.55 28.15 -4.80
CA GLY A 357 14.04 26.78 -5.02
C GLY A 357 13.00 25.87 -5.69
N ILE A 358 11.72 26.06 -5.39
CA ILE A 358 10.62 25.36 -6.08
C ILE A 358 10.58 25.75 -7.55
N ARG A 359 10.68 27.05 -7.87
CA ARG A 359 10.72 27.55 -9.27
C ARG A 359 11.96 27.05 -10.03
N MET A 360 13.13 27.08 -9.41
CA MET A 360 14.36 26.57 -10.02
C MET A 360 14.23 25.08 -10.35
N ARG A 361 13.74 24.27 -9.41
CA ARG A 361 13.50 22.83 -9.63
C ARG A 361 12.50 22.57 -10.75
N SER A 362 11.43 23.36 -10.85
CA SER A 362 10.47 23.23 -11.94
C SER A 362 11.11 23.55 -13.31
N GLY A 363 11.98 24.56 -13.35
CA GLY A 363 12.74 24.88 -14.55
C GLY A 363 13.66 23.75 -15.00
N VAL A 364 14.42 23.17 -14.07
CA VAL A 364 15.30 22.01 -14.36
C VAL A 364 14.49 20.82 -14.86
N MET A 365 13.38 20.49 -14.19
CA MET A 365 12.53 19.37 -14.58
C MET A 365 11.94 19.56 -15.98
N ARG A 366 11.45 20.76 -16.30
CA ARG A 366 10.94 21.08 -17.65
C ARG A 366 12.02 20.93 -18.72
N ALA A 367 13.23 21.41 -18.44
CA ALA A 367 14.36 21.26 -19.35
C ALA A 367 14.72 19.78 -19.55
N SER A 368 14.72 18.99 -18.50
CA SER A 368 14.99 17.55 -18.58
C SER A 368 13.91 16.79 -19.38
N LEU A 369 12.64 17.08 -19.15
CA LEU A 369 11.53 16.48 -19.91
C LEU A 369 11.58 16.89 -21.40
N ALA A 370 11.88 18.16 -21.68
CA ALA A 370 12.04 18.62 -23.05
C ALA A 370 13.22 17.93 -23.76
N ALA A 371 14.34 17.72 -23.06
CA ALA A 371 15.50 17.02 -23.60
C ALA A 371 15.19 15.54 -23.89
N LEU A 372 14.46 14.87 -23.02
CA LEU A 372 14.01 13.49 -23.24
C LEU A 372 13.06 13.37 -24.44
N LYS A 373 12.17 14.35 -24.60
CA LYS A 373 11.28 14.45 -25.76
C LYS A 373 12.05 14.57 -27.06
N VAL A 374 13.00 15.50 -27.12
CA VAL A 374 13.85 15.70 -28.29
C VAL A 374 14.70 14.45 -28.60
N ALA A 375 15.12 13.70 -27.57
CA ALA A 375 15.88 12.48 -27.72
C ALA A 375 15.04 11.25 -28.15
N GLY A 376 13.73 11.40 -28.31
CA GLY A 376 12.80 10.28 -28.62
C GLY A 376 12.72 9.20 -27.54
N LYS A 377 13.10 9.55 -26.29
CA LYS A 377 13.17 8.63 -25.15
C LYS A 377 11.98 8.78 -24.21
N GLU A 378 10.89 9.37 -24.65
CA GLU A 378 9.69 9.62 -23.83
C GLU A 378 9.11 8.33 -23.20
N ASN A 379 9.28 7.18 -23.86
CA ASN A 379 8.74 5.87 -23.43
C ASN A 379 9.83 4.86 -23.02
N SER A 380 11.11 5.26 -22.96
CA SER A 380 12.21 4.30 -22.82
C SER A 380 12.61 3.96 -21.37
N GLY A 381 11.87 4.38 -20.35
CA GLY A 381 12.26 4.21 -18.94
C GLY A 381 13.54 4.96 -18.55
N ALA A 382 14.26 5.57 -19.52
CA ALA A 382 15.52 6.29 -19.31
C ALA A 382 15.36 7.61 -18.54
N GLY A 383 14.12 7.99 -18.24
CA GLY A 383 13.78 9.17 -17.45
C GLY A 383 12.95 8.86 -16.20
N ASP A 384 12.81 7.57 -15.82
CA ASP A 384 12.11 7.20 -14.61
C ASP A 384 12.99 7.53 -13.39
N PRO A 385 12.70 8.63 -12.66
CA PRO A 385 13.48 9.02 -11.49
C PRO A 385 13.34 8.04 -10.33
N PHE A 386 12.40 7.11 -10.42
CA PHE A 386 12.08 6.14 -9.38
C PHE A 386 12.65 4.75 -9.68
N GLY A 387 13.13 4.51 -10.90
CA GLY A 387 13.66 3.22 -11.36
C GLY A 387 12.55 2.21 -11.70
N THR A 388 12.78 1.39 -12.71
CA THR A 388 11.87 0.29 -13.05
C THR A 388 11.97 -0.79 -11.97
N PRO A 389 10.84 -1.22 -11.37
CA PRO A 389 10.85 -2.33 -10.44
C PRO A 389 11.45 -3.59 -11.11
N PRO A 390 12.14 -4.45 -10.34
CA PRO A 390 12.62 -5.73 -10.88
C PRO A 390 11.47 -6.51 -11.52
N GLU A 391 11.78 -7.30 -12.54
CA GLU A 391 10.81 -8.20 -13.14
C GLU A 391 10.53 -9.36 -12.17
N PHE A 392 9.26 -9.63 -11.92
CA PHE A 392 8.87 -10.70 -11.01
C PHE A 392 8.83 -12.03 -11.77
N PRO A 393 9.40 -13.12 -11.22
CA PRO A 393 9.51 -14.41 -11.91
C PRO A 393 8.17 -15.16 -11.90
N PHE A 394 7.20 -14.66 -12.64
CA PHE A 394 5.84 -15.23 -12.69
C PHE A 394 5.81 -16.70 -13.07
N ASP A 395 6.68 -17.14 -13.97
CA ASP A 395 6.72 -18.52 -14.46
C ASP A 395 7.09 -19.52 -13.36
N ARG A 396 7.80 -19.08 -12.33
CA ARG A 396 8.12 -19.87 -11.14
C ARG A 396 6.87 -20.23 -10.32
N TYR A 397 5.82 -19.40 -10.36
CA TYR A 397 4.64 -19.52 -9.51
C TYR A 397 3.38 -19.81 -10.34
N THR A 398 3.51 -20.57 -11.39
CA THR A 398 2.36 -21.05 -12.16
C THR A 398 1.65 -22.14 -11.37
N PRO A 399 0.29 -22.14 -11.28
CA PRO A 399 -0.48 -23.17 -10.58
C PRO A 399 -0.31 -24.56 -11.17
#